data_e49fa4fd0c8e4cce505bfcb0607b962d
#
_entry.id   e49fa4fd0c8e4cce505bfcb0607b962d
#
_cell.length_a   1.000
_cell.length_b   1.000
_cell.length_c   1.000
_cell.angle_alpha   90.00
_cell.angle_beta   90.00
_cell.angle_gamma   90.00
#
_symmetry.space_group_name_H-M   'P 1'
#
loop_
_entity.id
_entity.type
_entity.pdbx_description
1 polymer ?
#
loop_
_entity_poly.entity_id
_entity_poly.type
_entity_poly.pdbx_seq_one_letter_code
_entity_poly.pdbx_strand_id
1 'polypeptide(L)'
;MVLNQEQFDAFRMEIATFGNIPILSQYCGIGCVFCKVHTDSYLGHYPKIPPIDREDLLKGFEYINPNVKYVRLGAGVLVAPHTDPFLHPKIYDFIKIASEHFPTKKITTVTTGAYIREDKMDFLNSIPNFGIDLSLITMQEQREKIIPRSERERTMYLLKYAPLNKCTLMFTGNLDEVKKDLELLHKLEVNKRVRQILVRRVEHTATSQPRLKELSQTCIDKYEECISWVKQNYPDVVFTVPILKDVFRGGNNEYFIDADQRIARQRDIISSLPEGTFVNLICPLSGYDVYGNA
;
A
#
# COMPACT_ATOMS: atom_id res chain seq x y z
N MET A 1 21.65 16.78 -3.77
CA MET A 1 20.23 16.71 -3.34
C MET A 1 19.39 17.29 -4.45
N VAL A 2 18.45 16.51 -4.96
CA VAL A 2 17.56 16.89 -6.07
C VAL A 2 16.27 17.57 -5.56
N LEU A 3 15.96 17.39 -4.26
CA LEU A 3 14.74 17.90 -3.64
C LEU A 3 14.89 19.40 -3.27
N ASN A 4 13.89 20.21 -3.59
CA ASN A 4 13.78 21.55 -3.04
C ASN A 4 13.37 21.49 -1.55
N GLN A 5 13.32 22.66 -0.86
CA GLN A 5 13.08 22.69 0.59
C GLN A 5 11.72 22.09 0.97
N GLU A 6 10.65 22.44 0.27
CA GLU A 6 9.30 21.91 0.52
C GLU A 6 9.23 20.40 0.31
N GLN A 7 9.80 19.91 -0.79
CA GLN A 7 9.90 18.49 -1.07
C GLN A 7 10.71 17.77 0.01
N PHE A 8 11.79 18.35 0.45
CA PHE A 8 12.65 17.78 1.48
C PHE A 8 11.97 17.72 2.85
N ASP A 9 11.22 18.75 3.23
CA ASP A 9 10.51 18.78 4.51
C ASP A 9 9.38 17.73 4.51
N ALA A 10 8.62 17.60 3.42
CA ALA A 10 7.61 16.56 3.28
C ALA A 10 8.23 15.15 3.25
N PHE A 11 9.35 14.98 2.57
CA PHE A 11 10.12 13.72 2.51
C PHE A 11 10.59 13.30 3.90
N ARG A 12 11.22 14.20 4.64
CA ARG A 12 11.69 13.98 6.01
C ARG A 12 10.55 13.59 6.95
N MET A 13 9.44 14.32 6.87
CA MET A 13 8.27 14.08 7.71
C MET A 13 7.60 12.73 7.40
N GLU A 14 7.50 12.36 6.13
CA GLU A 14 7.02 11.05 5.70
C GLU A 14 7.83 9.91 6.33
N ILE A 15 9.17 10.02 6.27
CA ILE A 15 10.08 9.02 6.80
C ILE A 15 10.00 8.94 8.32
N ALA A 16 10.09 10.07 9.01
CA ALA A 16 10.09 10.13 10.47
C ALA A 16 8.79 9.62 11.08
N THR A 17 7.66 9.89 10.42
CA THR A 17 6.34 9.54 10.92
C THR A 17 5.94 8.10 10.58
N PHE A 18 6.27 7.64 9.37
CA PHE A 18 5.69 6.40 8.83
C PHE A 18 6.71 5.33 8.45
N GLY A 19 8.00 5.61 8.54
CA GLY A 19 9.03 4.71 8.04
C GLY A 19 8.98 4.49 6.52
N ASN A 20 8.26 5.34 5.80
CA ASN A 20 8.12 5.27 4.34
C ASN A 20 9.17 6.18 3.71
N ILE A 21 9.93 5.67 2.76
CA ILE A 21 10.88 6.44 1.97
C ILE A 21 10.27 6.63 0.57
N PRO A 22 9.70 7.80 0.28
CA PRO A 22 9.16 8.08 -1.05
C PRO A 22 10.31 8.22 -2.04
N ILE A 23 10.36 7.36 -3.04
CA ILE A 23 11.50 7.31 -3.98
C ILE A 23 11.23 8.02 -5.29
N LEU A 24 9.97 8.21 -5.65
CA LEU A 24 9.54 9.00 -6.80
C LEU A 24 8.04 9.23 -6.77
N SER A 25 7.61 10.30 -7.47
CA SER A 25 6.20 10.58 -7.76
C SER A 25 6.03 10.75 -9.26
N GLN A 26 5.53 9.73 -9.92
CA GLN A 26 5.21 9.80 -11.35
C GLN A 26 3.99 8.92 -11.68
N TYR A 27 3.39 9.15 -12.81
CA TYR A 27 2.30 8.32 -13.30
C TYR A 27 2.77 6.90 -13.57
N CYS A 28 2.20 5.91 -12.90
CA CYS A 28 2.63 4.51 -13.04
C CYS A 28 2.05 3.81 -14.26
N GLY A 29 1.06 4.39 -14.93
CA GLY A 29 0.49 3.86 -16.16
C GLY A 29 -0.39 2.60 -16.02
N ILE A 30 -0.52 1.99 -14.85
CA ILE A 30 -1.33 0.76 -14.65
C ILE A 30 -2.82 1.04 -14.84
N GLY A 31 -3.28 2.24 -14.49
CA GLY A 31 -4.66 2.65 -14.71
C GLY A 31 -5.67 2.05 -13.76
N CYS A 32 -5.28 1.73 -12.52
CA CYS A 32 -6.19 1.21 -11.51
C CYS A 32 -7.37 2.16 -11.28
N VAL A 33 -8.60 1.66 -11.42
CA VAL A 33 -9.82 2.51 -11.33
C VAL A 33 -10.04 3.14 -9.96
N PHE A 34 -9.48 2.56 -8.90
CA PHE A 34 -9.53 3.06 -7.52
C PHE A 34 -8.32 3.92 -7.14
N CYS A 35 -7.40 4.13 -8.07
CA CYS A 35 -6.15 4.81 -7.78
C CYS A 35 -6.37 6.31 -7.59
N LYS A 36 -6.03 6.81 -6.41
CA LYS A 36 -6.13 8.22 -6.07
C LYS A 36 -5.16 9.10 -6.90
N VAL A 37 -4.10 8.50 -7.43
CA VAL A 37 -3.09 9.19 -8.26
C VAL A 37 -3.65 9.67 -9.59
N HIS A 38 -4.75 9.07 -10.05
CA HIS A 38 -5.39 9.45 -11.33
C HIS A 38 -6.31 10.66 -11.24
N THR A 39 -6.50 11.22 -10.06
CA THR A 39 -7.32 12.43 -9.91
C THR A 39 -6.42 13.65 -9.88
N ASP A 40 -6.54 14.53 -10.88
CA ASP A 40 -5.74 15.76 -11.01
C ASP A 40 -5.82 16.62 -9.75
N SER A 41 -6.98 16.63 -9.08
CA SER A 41 -7.19 17.31 -7.81
C SER A 41 -6.28 16.79 -6.69
N TYR A 42 -5.95 15.50 -6.70
CA TYR A 42 -5.11 14.91 -5.66
C TYR A 42 -3.62 15.17 -5.91
N LEU A 43 -3.17 15.10 -7.17
CA LEU A 43 -1.77 15.34 -7.54
C LEU A 43 -1.34 16.80 -7.38
N GLY A 44 -2.29 17.75 -7.40
CA GLY A 44 -2.01 19.17 -7.25
C GLY A 44 -1.74 19.63 -5.82
N HIS A 45 -2.09 18.84 -4.81
CA HIS A 45 -2.05 19.25 -3.39
C HIS A 45 -0.85 18.73 -2.61
N TYR A 46 -0.02 17.86 -3.20
CA TYR A 46 1.14 17.26 -2.52
C TYR A 46 2.43 17.55 -3.26
N PRO A 47 3.53 17.76 -2.54
CA PRO A 47 4.84 17.88 -3.16
C PRO A 47 5.16 16.62 -3.97
N LYS A 48 5.57 16.80 -5.23
CA LYS A 48 6.04 15.69 -6.07
C LYS A 48 7.52 15.43 -5.78
N ILE A 49 7.85 14.18 -5.56
CA ILE A 49 9.23 13.73 -5.37
C ILE A 49 9.77 13.27 -6.74
N PRO A 50 10.80 13.91 -7.29
CA PRO A 50 11.51 13.37 -8.45
C PRO A 50 12.18 12.04 -8.08
N PRO A 51 12.61 11.23 -9.05
CA PRO A 51 13.41 10.05 -8.74
C PRO A 51 14.62 10.45 -7.88
N ILE A 52 14.65 9.98 -6.62
CA ILE A 52 15.74 10.30 -5.70
C ILE A 52 17.02 9.57 -6.11
N ASP A 53 18.15 10.08 -5.70
CA ASP A 53 19.42 9.40 -5.88
C ASP A 53 19.85 8.60 -4.64
N ARG A 54 21.05 8.04 -4.67
CA ARG A 54 21.59 7.28 -3.54
C ARG A 54 21.88 8.16 -2.32
N GLU A 55 22.28 9.39 -2.55
CA GLU A 55 22.60 10.33 -1.47
C GLU A 55 21.32 10.73 -0.72
N ASP A 56 20.26 11.04 -1.45
CA ASP A 56 18.94 11.34 -0.88
C ASP A 56 18.39 10.13 -0.10
N LEU A 57 18.57 8.91 -0.62
CA LEU A 57 18.17 7.67 0.07
C LEU A 57 18.90 7.53 1.41
N LEU A 58 20.24 7.65 1.41
CA LEU A 58 21.05 7.50 2.62
C LEU A 58 20.73 8.59 3.66
N LYS A 59 20.52 9.80 3.19
CA LYS A 59 20.07 10.90 4.06
C LYS A 59 18.67 10.63 4.63
N GLY A 60 17.78 10.02 3.84
CA GLY A 60 16.47 9.57 4.32
C GLY A 60 16.57 8.58 5.47
N PHE A 61 17.56 7.70 5.47
CA PHE A 61 17.75 6.71 6.53
C PHE A 61 18.03 7.32 7.90
N GLU A 62 18.62 8.52 7.94
CA GLU A 62 18.89 9.25 9.19
C GLU A 62 17.60 9.67 9.92
N TYR A 63 16.48 9.76 9.21
CA TYR A 63 15.17 10.14 9.75
C TYR A 63 14.30 8.95 10.14
N ILE A 64 14.73 7.72 9.85
CA ILE A 64 13.95 6.54 10.23
C ILE A 64 13.90 6.42 11.76
N ASN A 65 12.68 6.40 12.29
CA ASN A 65 12.48 6.14 13.71
C ASN A 65 13.07 4.76 14.07
N PRO A 66 13.96 4.68 15.07
CA PRO A 66 14.60 3.43 15.46
C PRO A 66 13.61 2.34 15.87
N ASN A 67 12.42 2.71 16.35
CA ASN A 67 11.41 1.78 16.84
C ASN A 67 10.54 1.17 15.73
N VAL A 68 10.56 1.70 14.50
CA VAL A 68 9.80 1.07 13.41
C VAL A 68 10.39 -0.28 13.04
N LYS A 69 9.53 -1.27 12.83
CA LYS A 69 9.91 -2.62 12.40
C LYS A 69 10.04 -2.74 10.88
N TYR A 70 9.40 -1.84 10.15
CA TYR A 70 9.31 -1.84 8.70
C TYR A 70 9.89 -0.55 8.13
N VAL A 71 10.74 -0.69 7.13
CA VAL A 71 11.16 0.41 6.24
C VAL A 71 10.55 0.14 4.88
N ARG A 72 9.73 1.06 4.40
CA ARG A 72 9.02 0.89 3.13
C ARG A 72 9.58 1.82 2.07
N LEU A 73 10.01 1.24 0.95
CA LEU A 73 10.45 2.00 -0.20
C LEU A 73 9.28 2.27 -1.16
N GLY A 74 9.09 3.52 -1.52
CA GLY A 74 8.12 3.94 -2.53
C GLY A 74 6.71 4.27 -2.04
N ALA A 75 6.40 4.06 -0.77
CA ALA A 75 5.14 4.54 -0.19
C ALA A 75 5.22 6.03 0.12
N GLY A 76 4.14 6.75 -0.04
CA GLY A 76 4.00 8.15 0.35
C GLY A 76 2.58 8.47 0.81
N VAL A 77 2.48 9.35 1.80
CA VAL A 77 1.22 9.84 2.37
C VAL A 77 1.21 11.37 2.40
N LEU A 78 2.33 11.96 2.77
CA LEU A 78 2.53 13.42 2.85
C LEU A 78 3.17 13.99 1.58
N VAL A 79 3.63 13.12 0.70
CA VAL A 79 4.12 13.46 -0.64
C VAL A 79 3.12 12.98 -1.68
N ALA A 80 3.26 13.45 -2.91
CA ALA A 80 2.40 13.00 -3.99
C ALA A 80 2.34 11.47 -4.04
N PRO A 81 1.14 10.92 -4.12
CA PRO A 81 0.88 9.54 -3.79
C PRO A 81 1.54 8.55 -4.73
N HIS A 82 1.58 7.35 -4.23
CA HIS A 82 2.09 6.10 -4.79
C HIS A 82 2.27 6.07 -6.29
N THR A 83 3.51 5.99 -6.64
CA THR A 83 3.96 5.40 -7.88
C THR A 83 4.38 3.95 -7.60
N ASP A 84 4.28 3.07 -8.58
CA ASP A 84 4.86 1.75 -8.42
C ASP A 84 6.38 1.89 -8.25
N PRO A 85 6.96 1.43 -7.13
CA PRO A 85 8.38 1.64 -6.82
C PRO A 85 9.31 1.03 -7.87
N PHE A 86 8.88 -0.02 -8.55
CA PHE A 86 9.67 -0.68 -9.59
C PHE A 86 9.81 0.10 -10.90
N LEU A 87 9.18 1.27 -10.99
CA LEU A 87 9.47 2.26 -12.03
C LEU A 87 10.76 3.06 -11.76
N HIS A 88 11.26 3.06 -10.52
CA HIS A 88 12.51 3.72 -10.22
C HIS A 88 13.70 2.94 -10.80
N PRO A 89 14.59 3.55 -11.62
CA PRO A 89 15.64 2.83 -12.33
C PRO A 89 16.64 2.12 -11.39
N LYS A 90 16.81 2.61 -10.16
CA LYS A 90 17.73 2.08 -9.16
C LYS A 90 17.04 1.31 -8.04
N ILE A 91 15.77 0.90 -8.19
CA ILE A 91 15.01 0.27 -7.10
C ILE A 91 15.71 -0.96 -6.53
N TYR A 92 16.30 -1.81 -7.36
CA TYR A 92 16.98 -3.02 -6.91
C TYR A 92 18.21 -2.70 -6.06
N ASP A 93 18.99 -1.70 -6.44
CA ASP A 93 20.12 -1.21 -5.65
C ASP A 93 19.63 -0.61 -4.32
N PHE A 94 18.54 0.15 -4.35
CA PHE A 94 17.95 0.74 -3.15
C PHE A 94 17.44 -0.30 -2.16
N ILE A 95 16.82 -1.38 -2.65
CA ILE A 95 16.41 -2.51 -1.81
C ILE A 95 17.62 -3.13 -1.13
N LYS A 96 18.72 -3.37 -1.86
CA LYS A 96 19.95 -3.91 -1.30
C LYS A 96 20.57 -2.99 -0.25
N ILE A 97 20.73 -1.71 -0.58
CA ILE A 97 21.30 -0.71 0.34
C ILE A 97 20.47 -0.60 1.61
N ALA A 98 19.13 -0.55 1.49
CA ALA A 98 18.24 -0.49 2.65
C ALA A 98 18.33 -1.76 3.51
N SER A 99 18.41 -2.93 2.88
CA SER A 99 18.57 -4.21 3.56
C SER A 99 19.88 -4.30 4.36
N GLU A 100 20.97 -3.86 3.77
CA GLU A 100 22.28 -3.83 4.40
C GLU A 100 22.35 -2.81 5.54
N HIS A 101 21.70 -1.66 5.37
CA HIS A 101 21.68 -0.59 6.38
C HIS A 101 20.79 -0.94 7.58
N PHE A 102 19.70 -1.65 7.37
CA PHE A 102 18.73 -2.04 8.39
C PHE A 102 18.57 -3.57 8.51
N PRO A 103 19.60 -4.31 8.92
CA PRO A 103 19.58 -5.78 8.90
C PRO A 103 18.52 -6.40 9.83
N THR A 104 18.09 -5.65 10.86
CA THR A 104 17.07 -6.09 11.82
C THR A 104 15.65 -5.64 11.49
N LYS A 105 15.49 -4.77 10.49
CA LYS A 105 14.17 -4.28 10.06
C LYS A 105 13.72 -5.00 8.80
N LYS A 106 12.42 -5.14 8.62
CA LYS A 106 11.86 -5.64 7.37
C LYS A 106 11.82 -4.51 6.33
N ILE A 107 12.41 -4.74 5.17
CA ILE A 107 12.34 -3.83 4.02
C ILE A 107 11.17 -4.28 3.14
N THR A 108 10.27 -3.36 2.82
CA THR A 108 9.10 -3.69 1.99
C THR A 108 8.89 -2.70 0.85
N THR A 109 8.16 -3.13 -0.17
CA THR A 109 7.60 -2.26 -1.21
C THR A 109 6.16 -2.64 -1.47
N VAL A 110 5.31 -1.67 -1.78
CA VAL A 110 3.92 -1.91 -2.20
C VAL A 110 3.84 -1.81 -3.71
N THR A 111 3.37 -2.83 -4.38
CA THR A 111 3.29 -2.89 -5.84
C THR A 111 2.15 -3.78 -6.32
N THR A 112 1.67 -3.57 -7.53
CA THR A 112 0.83 -4.54 -8.25
C THR A 112 1.67 -5.64 -8.91
N GLY A 113 2.99 -5.46 -8.96
CA GLY A 113 3.94 -6.36 -9.58
C GLY A 113 4.14 -6.14 -11.09
N ALA A 114 3.42 -5.21 -11.70
CA ALA A 114 3.46 -5.00 -13.15
C ALA A 114 4.86 -4.65 -13.70
N TYR A 115 5.70 -4.02 -12.87
CA TYR A 115 7.04 -3.55 -13.27
C TYR A 115 8.18 -4.34 -12.65
N ILE A 116 7.90 -5.38 -11.89
CA ILE A 116 8.96 -6.27 -11.37
C ILE A 116 9.57 -7.04 -12.54
N ARG A 117 10.86 -7.01 -12.66
CA ARG A 117 11.61 -7.75 -13.68
C ARG A 117 11.80 -9.19 -13.24
N GLU A 118 11.46 -10.14 -14.11
CA GLU A 118 11.58 -11.58 -13.82
C GLU A 118 13.06 -12.01 -13.67
N ASP A 119 13.96 -11.43 -14.46
CA ASP A 119 15.41 -11.66 -14.35
C ASP A 119 16.03 -11.15 -13.04
N LYS A 120 15.28 -10.44 -12.21
CA LYS A 120 15.68 -9.97 -10.88
C LYS A 120 15.06 -10.76 -9.73
N MET A 121 14.31 -11.81 -10.03
CA MET A 121 13.62 -12.56 -8.98
C MET A 121 14.58 -13.26 -8.02
N ASP A 122 15.63 -13.93 -8.55
CA ASP A 122 16.65 -14.56 -7.72
C ASP A 122 17.38 -13.55 -6.84
N PHE A 123 17.68 -12.38 -7.39
CA PHE A 123 18.26 -11.29 -6.61
C PHE A 123 17.33 -10.86 -5.47
N LEU A 124 16.04 -10.64 -5.72
CA LEU A 124 15.09 -10.27 -4.67
C LEU A 124 14.95 -11.37 -3.60
N ASN A 125 14.93 -12.62 -4.01
CA ASN A 125 14.87 -13.77 -3.09
C ASN A 125 16.15 -13.95 -2.27
N SER A 126 17.28 -13.46 -2.74
CA SER A 126 18.55 -13.54 -2.00
C SER A 126 18.64 -12.53 -0.84
N ILE A 127 17.73 -11.57 -0.75
CA ILE A 127 17.72 -10.53 0.29
C ILE A 127 16.86 -10.97 1.48
N PRO A 128 17.45 -11.34 2.62
CA PRO A 128 16.75 -12.08 3.67
C PRO A 128 15.65 -11.29 4.40
N ASN A 129 15.81 -9.99 4.51
CA ASN A 129 14.85 -9.12 5.21
C ASN A 129 14.00 -8.28 4.24
N PHE A 130 14.02 -8.59 2.94
CA PHE A 130 13.13 -7.96 1.97
C PHE A 130 11.82 -8.73 1.81
N GLY A 131 10.76 -8.02 1.44
CA GLY A 131 9.49 -8.63 1.07
C GLY A 131 8.55 -7.68 0.31
N ILE A 132 7.78 -8.24 -0.59
CA ILE A 132 6.84 -7.52 -1.43
C ILE A 132 5.45 -7.51 -0.79
N ASP A 133 4.89 -6.34 -0.61
CA ASP A 133 3.47 -6.14 -0.28
C ASP A 133 2.69 -6.08 -1.59
N LEU A 134 2.22 -7.23 -2.06
CA LEU A 134 1.56 -7.35 -3.35
C LEU A 134 0.12 -6.89 -3.29
N SER A 135 -0.21 -5.87 -4.06
CA SER A 135 -1.59 -5.45 -4.33
C SER A 135 -2.20 -6.37 -5.39
N LEU A 136 -2.64 -7.55 -4.94
CA LEU A 136 -3.20 -8.58 -5.81
C LEU A 136 -4.52 -8.13 -6.44
N ILE A 137 -5.35 -7.44 -5.67
CA ILE A 137 -6.70 -6.97 -6.01
C ILE A 137 -7.65 -8.16 -6.16
N THR A 138 -7.66 -8.80 -7.31
CA THR A 138 -8.35 -10.07 -7.61
C THR A 138 -7.65 -10.79 -8.75
N MET A 139 -7.83 -12.08 -8.85
CA MET A 139 -7.39 -12.92 -9.99
C MET A 139 -8.57 -13.30 -10.90
N GLN A 140 -9.78 -12.83 -10.60
CA GLN A 140 -10.99 -13.16 -11.33
C GLN A 140 -11.20 -12.27 -12.55
N GLU A 141 -12.27 -12.49 -13.30
CA GLU A 141 -12.55 -11.81 -14.58
C GLU A 141 -12.63 -10.28 -14.48
N GLN A 142 -13.05 -9.76 -13.34
CA GLN A 142 -13.11 -8.31 -13.12
C GLN A 142 -11.74 -7.64 -13.03
N ARG A 143 -10.65 -8.41 -12.87
CA ARG A 143 -9.30 -7.87 -12.73
C ARG A 143 -8.97 -6.87 -13.84
N GLU A 144 -9.19 -7.25 -15.09
CA GLU A 144 -8.86 -6.41 -16.25
C GLU A 144 -9.65 -5.09 -16.29
N LYS A 145 -10.86 -5.10 -15.70
CA LYS A 145 -11.68 -3.89 -15.56
C LYS A 145 -11.20 -2.98 -14.45
N ILE A 146 -10.55 -3.54 -13.42
CA ILE A 146 -10.11 -2.82 -12.22
C ILE A 146 -8.66 -2.37 -12.36
N ILE A 147 -7.80 -3.20 -12.92
CA ILE A 147 -6.37 -2.93 -13.17
C ILE A 147 -5.98 -3.32 -14.59
N PRO A 148 -6.39 -2.53 -15.60
CA PRO A 148 -6.37 -2.93 -17.01
C PRO A 148 -5.00 -3.30 -17.58
N ARG A 149 -3.91 -2.82 -16.97
CA ARG A 149 -2.54 -3.06 -17.44
C ARG A 149 -1.73 -3.98 -16.55
N SER A 150 -2.39 -4.78 -15.71
CA SER A 150 -1.72 -5.78 -14.89
C SER A 150 -2.04 -7.18 -15.41
N GLU A 151 -1.04 -7.84 -15.98
CA GLU A 151 -1.16 -9.16 -16.56
C GLU A 151 -1.40 -10.24 -15.50
N ARG A 152 -2.38 -11.09 -15.73
CA ARG A 152 -2.73 -12.18 -14.82
C ARG A 152 -1.60 -13.21 -14.70
N GLU A 153 -0.99 -13.57 -15.82
CA GLU A 153 0.11 -14.53 -15.87
C GLU A 153 1.31 -14.08 -15.06
N ARG A 154 1.69 -12.81 -15.20
CA ARG A 154 2.74 -12.19 -14.41
C ARG A 154 2.41 -12.22 -12.90
N THR A 155 1.17 -11.93 -12.56
CA THR A 155 0.75 -12.00 -11.17
C THR A 155 0.83 -13.42 -10.61
N MET A 156 0.43 -14.42 -11.40
CA MET A 156 0.60 -15.83 -11.04
C MET A 156 2.06 -16.22 -10.86
N TYR A 157 2.96 -15.72 -11.70
CA TYR A 157 4.40 -15.91 -11.54
C TYR A 157 4.88 -15.35 -10.19
N LEU A 158 4.49 -14.12 -9.86
CA LEU A 158 4.87 -13.50 -8.59
C LEU A 158 4.32 -14.26 -7.39
N LEU A 159 3.07 -14.72 -7.44
CA LEU A 159 2.49 -15.55 -6.37
C LEU A 159 3.27 -16.83 -6.11
N LYS A 160 3.93 -17.39 -7.12
CA LYS A 160 4.73 -18.61 -6.98
C LYS A 160 6.16 -18.36 -6.51
N TYR A 161 6.80 -17.32 -7.03
CA TYR A 161 8.26 -17.19 -6.96
C TYR A 161 8.77 -15.96 -6.23
N ALA A 162 7.93 -14.93 -5.99
CA ALA A 162 8.39 -13.70 -5.36
C ALA A 162 8.52 -13.83 -3.83
N PRO A 163 9.43 -13.07 -3.20
CA PRO A 163 9.56 -12.97 -1.75
C PRO A 163 8.42 -12.11 -1.19
N LEU A 164 7.22 -12.70 -1.12
CA LEU A 164 6.04 -11.99 -0.66
C LEU A 164 6.08 -11.79 0.86
N ASN A 165 5.72 -10.58 1.30
CA ASN A 165 5.50 -10.26 2.70
C ASN A 165 4.00 -10.17 3.01
N LYS A 166 3.22 -9.61 2.09
CA LYS A 166 1.77 -9.47 2.22
C LYS A 166 1.09 -9.59 0.86
N CYS A 167 -0.13 -10.16 0.86
CA CYS A 167 -1.04 -10.12 -0.28
C CYS A 167 -2.30 -9.33 0.09
N THR A 168 -2.67 -8.36 -0.73
CA THR A 168 -3.90 -7.59 -0.54
C THR A 168 -4.90 -7.91 -1.63
N LEU A 169 -6.01 -8.51 -1.21
CA LEU A 169 -7.22 -8.68 -2.02
C LEU A 169 -8.15 -7.48 -1.86
N MET A 170 -8.94 -7.19 -2.86
CA MET A 170 -9.93 -6.13 -2.81
C MET A 170 -11.33 -6.71 -3.04
N PHE A 171 -12.18 -6.54 -2.04
CA PHE A 171 -13.58 -6.89 -2.19
C PHE A 171 -14.29 -5.89 -3.12
N THR A 172 -14.82 -6.40 -4.20
CA THR A 172 -15.47 -5.63 -5.28
C THR A 172 -17.00 -5.73 -5.25
N GLY A 173 -17.55 -6.21 -4.13
CA GLY A 173 -18.99 -6.46 -3.97
C GLY A 173 -19.42 -7.90 -4.34
N ASN A 174 -18.46 -8.72 -4.80
CA ASN A 174 -18.72 -10.12 -5.15
C ASN A 174 -17.94 -11.06 -4.22
N LEU A 175 -18.66 -11.73 -3.32
CA LEU A 175 -18.07 -12.66 -2.35
C LEU A 175 -17.45 -13.89 -3.03
N ASP A 176 -18.04 -14.38 -4.12
CA ASP A 176 -17.52 -15.58 -4.79
C ASP A 176 -16.16 -15.35 -5.46
N GLU A 177 -15.85 -14.11 -5.84
CA GLU A 177 -14.50 -13.77 -6.32
C GLU A 177 -13.48 -13.85 -5.18
N VAL A 178 -13.81 -13.34 -4.00
CA VAL A 178 -12.94 -13.43 -2.82
C VAL A 178 -12.71 -14.88 -2.41
N LYS A 179 -13.77 -15.72 -2.45
CA LYS A 179 -13.65 -17.16 -2.19
C LYS A 179 -12.63 -17.82 -3.12
N LYS A 180 -12.81 -17.62 -4.43
CA LYS A 180 -11.91 -18.18 -5.44
C LYS A 180 -10.47 -17.68 -5.30
N ASP A 181 -10.30 -16.41 -4.96
CA ASP A 181 -8.98 -15.83 -4.75
C ASP A 181 -8.30 -16.40 -3.49
N LEU A 182 -9.02 -16.59 -2.39
CA LEU A 182 -8.49 -17.20 -1.19
C LEU A 182 -8.16 -18.69 -1.41
N GLU A 183 -9.02 -19.44 -2.08
CA GLU A 183 -8.75 -20.83 -2.48
C GLU A 183 -7.46 -20.91 -3.33
N LEU A 184 -7.28 -20.00 -4.29
CA LEU A 184 -6.07 -19.94 -5.11
C LEU A 184 -4.84 -19.68 -4.25
N LEU A 185 -4.88 -18.70 -3.35
CA LEU A 185 -3.76 -18.37 -2.47
C LEU A 185 -3.38 -19.53 -1.57
N HIS A 186 -4.35 -20.26 -1.05
CA HIS A 186 -4.11 -21.47 -0.23
C HIS A 186 -3.57 -22.62 -1.08
N LYS A 187 -4.12 -22.85 -2.27
CA LYS A 187 -3.61 -23.87 -3.21
C LYS A 187 -2.16 -23.63 -3.62
N LEU A 188 -1.75 -22.37 -3.73
CA LEU A 188 -0.36 -21.97 -4.02
C LEU A 188 0.50 -21.86 -2.76
N GLU A 189 -0.03 -22.21 -1.60
CA GLU A 189 0.60 -22.09 -0.29
C GLU A 189 1.15 -20.68 0.01
N VAL A 190 0.55 -19.66 -0.57
CA VAL A 190 0.92 -18.26 -0.34
C VAL A 190 0.73 -17.89 1.13
N ASN A 191 -0.35 -18.35 1.75
CA ASN A 191 -0.66 -18.14 3.18
C ASN A 191 0.45 -18.65 4.12
N LYS A 192 1.25 -19.64 3.70
CA LYS A 192 2.39 -20.14 4.48
C LYS A 192 3.66 -19.30 4.31
N ARG A 193 3.73 -18.48 3.25
CA ARG A 193 4.93 -17.69 2.88
C ARG A 193 4.79 -16.21 3.19
N VAL A 194 3.57 -15.71 3.27
CA VAL A 194 3.30 -14.31 3.61
C VAL A 194 3.03 -14.16 5.09
N ARG A 195 3.38 -13.00 5.62
CA ARG A 195 3.01 -12.64 6.98
C ARG A 195 1.49 -12.43 7.10
N GLN A 196 0.85 -11.94 6.02
CA GLN A 196 -0.54 -11.51 6.06
C GLN A 196 -1.21 -11.61 4.69
N ILE A 197 -2.42 -12.16 4.67
CA ILE A 197 -3.39 -11.93 3.60
C ILE A 197 -4.40 -10.91 4.12
N LEU A 198 -4.58 -9.83 3.38
CA LEU A 198 -5.46 -8.73 3.74
C LEU A 198 -6.61 -8.64 2.74
N VAL A 199 -7.84 -8.68 3.22
CA VAL A 199 -9.02 -8.35 2.42
C VAL A 199 -9.50 -6.95 2.77
N ARG A 200 -9.66 -6.10 1.78
CA ARG A 200 -10.17 -4.74 1.94
C ARG A 200 -11.25 -4.44 0.92
N ARG A 201 -12.14 -3.55 1.25
CA ARG A 201 -13.17 -3.09 0.32
C ARG A 201 -12.64 -1.97 -0.58
N VAL A 202 -13.27 -1.79 -1.72
CA VAL A 202 -13.12 -0.59 -2.55
C VAL A 202 -13.72 0.59 -1.80
N GLU A 203 -12.98 1.67 -1.70
CA GLU A 203 -13.43 2.91 -1.09
C GLU A 203 -13.59 3.99 -2.17
N HIS A 204 -14.71 4.69 -2.11
CA HIS A 204 -14.97 5.85 -2.93
C HIS A 204 -14.34 7.10 -2.30
N THR A 205 -13.65 7.89 -3.11
CA THR A 205 -13.26 9.25 -2.77
C THR A 205 -14.14 10.24 -3.53
N ALA A 206 -14.35 11.44 -2.98
CA ALA A 206 -15.19 12.47 -3.59
C ALA A 206 -14.83 12.79 -5.05
N THR A 207 -13.62 12.50 -5.46
CA THR A 207 -13.08 12.73 -6.83
C THR A 207 -13.14 11.50 -7.73
N SER A 208 -13.74 10.40 -7.27
CA SER A 208 -13.75 9.13 -8.01
C SER A 208 -14.71 9.18 -9.18
N GLN A 209 -14.39 8.43 -10.23
CA GLN A 209 -15.28 8.25 -11.38
C GLN A 209 -16.65 7.69 -10.96
N PRO A 210 -17.75 8.04 -11.65
CA PRO A 210 -19.10 7.58 -11.32
C PRO A 210 -19.22 6.07 -11.12
N ARG A 211 -18.51 5.28 -11.95
CA ARG A 211 -18.45 3.82 -11.85
C ARG A 211 -17.85 3.33 -10.54
N LEU A 212 -16.84 4.05 -10.02
CA LEU A 212 -16.23 3.70 -8.74
C LEU A 212 -17.19 4.00 -7.58
N LYS A 213 -18.02 5.03 -7.71
CA LYS A 213 -19.05 5.36 -6.72
C LYS A 213 -20.07 4.23 -6.57
N GLU A 214 -20.57 3.73 -7.69
CA GLU A 214 -21.53 2.62 -7.72
C GLU A 214 -20.91 1.33 -7.15
N LEU A 215 -19.70 0.99 -7.59
CA LEU A 215 -18.96 -0.16 -7.07
C LEU A 215 -18.69 -0.05 -5.56
N SER A 216 -18.32 1.13 -5.08
CA SER A 216 -18.05 1.38 -3.67
C SER A 216 -19.31 1.20 -2.81
N GLN A 217 -20.49 1.65 -3.26
CA GLN A 217 -21.73 1.45 -2.52
C GLN A 217 -22.07 -0.03 -2.38
N THR A 218 -21.98 -0.79 -3.47
CA THR A 218 -22.19 -2.25 -3.44
C THR A 218 -21.21 -2.94 -2.50
N CYS A 219 -19.95 -2.48 -2.46
CA CYS A 219 -18.94 -3.01 -1.55
C CYS A 219 -19.28 -2.71 -0.09
N ILE A 220 -19.77 -1.52 0.22
CA ILE A 220 -20.16 -1.15 1.59
C ILE A 220 -21.28 -2.06 2.09
N ASP A 221 -22.32 -2.24 1.28
CA ASP A 221 -23.52 -2.97 1.67
C ASP A 221 -23.26 -4.46 1.94
N LYS A 222 -22.31 -5.07 1.19
CA LYS A 222 -22.01 -6.50 1.27
C LYS A 222 -20.72 -6.84 2.02
N TYR A 223 -19.99 -5.87 2.51
CA TYR A 223 -18.68 -6.12 3.12
C TYR A 223 -18.76 -6.88 4.43
N GLU A 224 -19.78 -6.65 5.24
CA GLU A 224 -20.04 -7.36 6.49
C GLU A 224 -20.25 -8.86 6.26
N GLU A 225 -21.00 -9.21 5.20
CA GLU A 225 -21.18 -10.61 4.78
C GLU A 225 -19.84 -11.24 4.39
N CYS A 226 -19.03 -10.51 3.60
CA CYS A 226 -17.70 -10.96 3.21
C CYS A 226 -16.81 -11.20 4.44
N ILE A 227 -16.75 -10.25 5.38
CA ILE A 227 -15.99 -10.37 6.62
C ILE A 227 -16.43 -11.61 7.40
N SER A 228 -17.73 -11.79 7.57
CA SER A 228 -18.29 -12.90 8.36
C SER A 228 -17.90 -14.25 7.74
N TRP A 229 -18.07 -14.40 6.44
CA TRP A 229 -17.72 -15.62 5.73
C TRP A 229 -16.22 -15.92 5.80
N VAL A 230 -15.37 -14.93 5.55
CA VAL A 230 -13.91 -15.11 5.55
C VAL A 230 -13.41 -15.45 6.95
N LYS A 231 -13.87 -14.77 8.00
CA LYS A 231 -13.50 -15.10 9.39
C LYS A 231 -13.83 -16.54 9.77
N GLN A 232 -14.96 -17.05 9.27
CA GLN A 232 -15.38 -18.42 9.54
C GLN A 232 -14.52 -19.46 8.81
N ASN A 233 -14.08 -19.18 7.57
CA ASN A 233 -13.41 -20.15 6.71
C ASN A 233 -11.88 -19.96 6.66
N TYR A 234 -11.39 -18.74 6.91
CA TYR A 234 -9.98 -18.34 6.84
C TYR A 234 -9.65 -17.40 8.01
N PRO A 235 -9.54 -17.92 9.25
CA PRO A 235 -9.39 -17.09 10.46
C PRO A 235 -8.07 -16.31 10.52
N ASP A 236 -7.07 -16.71 9.75
CA ASP A 236 -5.78 -16.06 9.60
C ASP A 236 -5.77 -14.87 8.63
N VAL A 237 -6.89 -14.67 7.91
CA VAL A 237 -7.03 -13.52 6.99
C VAL A 237 -7.45 -12.28 7.75
N VAL A 238 -6.74 -11.19 7.51
CA VAL A 238 -6.98 -9.89 8.15
C VAL A 238 -7.86 -9.01 7.28
N PHE A 239 -8.69 -8.20 7.92
CA PHE A 239 -9.55 -7.23 7.26
C PHE A 239 -9.12 -5.81 7.58
N THR A 240 -9.23 -4.91 6.61
CA THR A 240 -9.26 -3.50 6.94
C THR A 240 -10.62 -3.19 7.55
N VAL A 241 -10.64 -3.05 8.85
CA VAL A 241 -11.83 -2.52 9.51
C VAL A 241 -11.98 -1.05 9.09
N PRO A 242 -13.13 -0.62 8.59
CA PRO A 242 -13.38 0.78 8.33
C PRO A 242 -13.59 1.51 9.66
N ILE A 243 -12.52 1.72 10.43
CA ILE A 243 -12.54 2.49 11.69
C ILE A 243 -13.03 3.91 11.46
N LEU A 244 -13.11 4.34 10.22
CA LEU A 244 -13.25 5.73 9.85
C LEU A 244 -14.65 6.16 9.41
N LYS A 245 -15.66 5.30 9.49
CA LYS A 245 -17.02 5.78 9.20
C LYS A 245 -17.40 7.00 10.05
N ASP A 246 -16.94 7.06 11.29
CA ASP A 246 -17.39 8.07 12.24
C ASP A 246 -16.43 9.26 12.37
N VAL A 247 -15.14 9.06 12.13
CA VAL A 247 -14.13 10.12 12.25
C VAL A 247 -14.09 11.05 11.03
N PHE A 248 -14.46 10.56 9.84
CA PHE A 248 -14.48 11.35 8.61
C PHE A 248 -15.89 11.63 8.07
N ARG A 249 -16.95 11.35 8.81
CA ARG A 249 -18.32 11.75 8.51
C ARG A 249 -18.66 13.19 8.91
N GLY A 250 -17.68 14.02 9.20
CA GLY A 250 -17.85 15.46 9.16
C GLY A 250 -18.25 15.84 7.74
N GLY A 251 -19.53 16.22 7.57
CA GLY A 251 -20.19 16.34 6.30
C GLY A 251 -19.47 17.19 5.28
N ASN A 252 -19.76 16.93 4.01
CA ASN A 252 -19.48 17.73 2.83
C ASN A 252 -18.02 18.11 2.57
N ASN A 253 -17.35 17.33 1.70
CA ASN A 253 -16.16 17.74 0.92
C ASN A 253 -14.85 18.12 1.65
N GLU A 254 -14.72 17.92 2.94
CA GLU A 254 -13.53 18.30 3.70
C GLU A 254 -12.40 17.25 3.73
N TYR A 255 -12.21 16.51 2.66
CA TYR A 255 -11.05 15.61 2.55
C TYR A 255 -9.73 16.33 2.22
N PHE A 256 -9.75 17.62 2.01
CA PHE A 256 -8.59 18.47 1.78
C PHE A 256 -8.25 19.27 3.04
N ILE A 257 -7.95 18.58 4.10
CA ILE A 257 -7.32 19.21 5.26
C ILE A 257 -5.86 19.45 4.89
N ASP A 258 -5.39 20.65 5.18
CA ASP A 258 -3.99 21.03 5.17
C ASP A 258 -3.12 19.90 5.76
N ALA A 259 -1.93 19.67 5.19
CA ALA A 259 -1.03 18.60 5.60
C ALA A 259 -0.74 18.66 7.11
N ASP A 260 -0.57 19.84 7.68
CA ASP A 260 -0.32 20.04 9.10
C ASP A 260 -1.54 19.71 9.98
N GLN A 261 -2.74 20.06 9.55
CA GLN A 261 -3.98 19.70 10.23
C GLN A 261 -4.25 18.19 10.13
N ARG A 262 -3.86 17.58 9.02
CA ARG A 262 -3.98 16.14 8.82
C ARG A 262 -3.08 15.35 9.76
N ILE A 263 -1.84 15.81 9.94
CA ILE A 263 -0.87 15.23 10.88
C ILE A 263 -1.32 15.40 12.32
N ALA A 264 -1.79 16.59 12.71
CA ALA A 264 -2.28 16.84 14.05
C ALA A 264 -3.49 15.94 14.37
N ARG A 265 -4.51 15.91 13.51
CA ARG A 265 -5.68 15.04 13.69
C ARG A 265 -5.32 13.56 13.69
N GLN A 266 -4.36 13.15 12.89
CA GLN A 266 -3.89 11.75 12.87
C GLN A 266 -3.17 11.37 14.16
N ARG A 267 -2.33 12.25 14.71
CA ARG A 267 -1.70 12.04 16.01
C ARG A 267 -2.73 11.89 17.13
N ASP A 268 -3.73 12.77 17.15
CA ASP A 268 -4.79 12.75 18.16
C ASP A 268 -5.61 11.47 18.07
N ILE A 269 -5.92 11.02 16.85
CA ILE A 269 -6.65 9.77 16.63
C ILE A 269 -5.80 8.58 17.02
N ILE A 270 -4.54 8.52 16.59
CA ILE A 270 -3.62 7.41 16.92
C ILE A 270 -3.43 7.32 18.43
N SER A 271 -3.24 8.45 19.11
CA SER A 271 -3.09 8.47 20.57
C SER A 271 -4.36 8.12 21.34
N SER A 272 -5.53 8.24 20.72
CA SER A 272 -6.82 7.90 21.34
C SER A 272 -7.27 6.45 21.11
N LEU A 273 -6.56 5.72 20.24
CA LEU A 273 -6.92 4.34 19.93
C LEU A 273 -6.33 3.36 20.96
N PRO A 274 -7.05 2.28 21.28
CA PRO A 274 -6.51 1.21 22.11
C PRO A 274 -5.21 0.64 21.54
N GLU A 275 -4.29 0.27 22.43
CA GLU A 275 -3.04 -0.38 22.04
C GLU A 275 -3.32 -1.63 21.19
N GLY A 276 -2.64 -1.78 20.05
CA GLY A 276 -2.88 -2.85 19.10
C GLY A 276 -4.02 -2.60 18.08
N THR A 277 -4.66 -1.42 18.12
CA THR A 277 -5.66 -1.07 17.10
C THR A 277 -5.00 -0.78 15.75
N PHE A 278 -5.53 -1.38 14.70
CA PHE A 278 -5.07 -1.13 13.33
C PHE A 278 -5.44 0.28 12.88
N VAL A 279 -4.45 1.12 12.71
CA VAL A 279 -4.64 2.44 12.15
C VAL A 279 -4.29 2.43 10.67
N ASN A 280 -5.30 2.28 9.84
CA ASN A 280 -5.17 2.40 8.38
C ASN A 280 -5.40 3.84 7.92
N LEU A 281 -5.05 4.80 8.78
CA LEU A 281 -5.34 6.21 8.59
C LEU A 281 -4.57 6.84 7.43
N ILE A 282 -3.45 6.25 7.06
CA ILE A 282 -2.43 6.97 6.32
C ILE A 282 -2.09 6.29 5.01
N CYS A 283 -2.05 4.97 4.99
CA CYS A 283 -1.83 4.23 3.76
C CYS A 283 -2.88 3.14 3.63
N PRO A 284 -3.94 3.37 2.85
CA PRO A 284 -4.97 2.37 2.62
C PRO A 284 -4.44 1.04 2.09
N LEU A 285 -3.19 0.96 1.66
CA LEU A 285 -2.55 -0.24 1.13
C LEU A 285 -1.66 -0.96 2.15
N SER A 286 -1.36 -0.37 3.32
CA SER A 286 -0.36 -0.96 4.20
C SER A 286 -0.90 -2.01 5.19
N GLY A 287 -2.07 -1.79 5.79
CA GLY A 287 -2.63 -2.69 6.78
C GLY A 287 -1.75 -2.94 8.02
N TYR A 288 -0.72 -2.11 8.23
CA TYR A 288 0.15 -2.13 9.41
C TYR A 288 0.23 -0.74 10.00
N ASP A 289 0.34 -0.64 11.30
CA ASP A 289 0.94 0.53 11.88
C ASP A 289 2.46 0.54 11.60
N VAL A 290 3.09 1.67 11.80
CA VAL A 290 4.54 1.82 11.56
C VAL A 290 5.40 0.98 12.51
N TYR A 291 4.83 0.49 13.59
CA TYR A 291 5.50 -0.37 14.58
C TYR A 291 5.31 -1.86 14.27
N GLY A 292 4.58 -2.20 13.20
CA GLY A 292 4.38 -3.56 12.73
C GLY A 292 3.42 -4.37 13.58
N ASN A 293 2.53 -3.71 14.31
CA ASN A 293 1.41 -4.37 14.94
C ASN A 293 0.35 -4.62 13.86
N ALA A 294 -0.11 -5.85 13.76
CA ALA A 294 -1.11 -6.29 12.80
C ALA A 294 -2.40 -6.60 13.51
#